data_1f07cf7b46e18def8c7d293e558d1744
#
_entry.id   1f07cf7b46e18def8c7d293e558d1744
#
_cell.length_a   1.000
_cell.length_b   1.000
_cell.length_c   1.000
_cell.angle_alpha   90.00
_cell.angle_beta   90.00
_cell.angle_gamma   90.00
#
_symmetry.space_group_name_H-M   'P 1'
#
loop_
_entity.id
_entity.type
_entity.pdbx_description
1 polymer ?
#
loop_
_entity_poly.entity_id
_entity_poly.type
_entity_poly.pdbx_seq_one_letter_code
_entity_poly.pdbx_strand_id
1 'polypeptide(L)'
;MNILETKNLEKVYDAFSLRDINLEVKSGEITALVGENGAGKSTTIGCLSGIKKKSGGKILFKGKDMDSLSREERSEIAFAYDEISFPLEFTVSQVGKYGSILYANWDEGKWLNLLTKLSLPKDRKLKELSKGMKAKTEIAYSLSHDPSLLILDETTSSLDPVVRDELMDLFQSFVEDGEKAILFSSHITSDLEKIADRIIFIHKGRLILSIDRNELDEKWALVHAEKDSGWEKE
;
A
#
# COMPACT_ATOMS: atom_id res chain seq x y z
N MET A 1 -11.62 -9.99 -10.03
CA MET A 1 -10.45 -10.39 -10.88
C MET A 1 -9.19 -10.03 -10.11
N ASN A 2 -8.12 -10.88 -10.16
CA ASN A 2 -6.86 -10.51 -9.51
C ASN A 2 -6.16 -9.41 -10.33
N ILE A 3 -5.92 -8.26 -9.69
CA ILE A 3 -5.18 -7.13 -10.28
C ILE A 3 -3.67 -7.28 -10.06
N LEU A 4 -3.28 -7.87 -8.93
CA LEU A 4 -1.89 -8.19 -8.59
C LEU A 4 -1.81 -9.61 -8.05
N GLU A 5 -0.83 -10.36 -8.50
CA GLU A 5 -0.52 -11.70 -7.99
C GLU A 5 0.99 -11.86 -7.83
N THR A 6 1.39 -12.59 -6.80
CA THR A 6 2.76 -13.12 -6.72
C THR A 6 2.72 -14.64 -6.73
N LYS A 7 3.67 -15.27 -7.43
CA LYS A 7 3.80 -16.74 -7.50
C LYS A 7 5.20 -17.12 -7.03
N ASN A 8 5.26 -17.76 -5.86
CA ASN A 8 6.49 -18.19 -5.20
C ASN A 8 7.55 -17.07 -5.17
N LEU A 9 7.11 -15.83 -4.84
CA LEU A 9 8.03 -14.70 -4.79
C LEU A 9 9.05 -14.92 -3.67
N GLU A 10 10.31 -14.76 -4.04
CA GLU A 10 11.45 -14.94 -3.14
C GLU A 10 12.37 -13.73 -3.15
N LYS A 11 12.91 -13.41 -1.98
CA LYS A 11 14.01 -12.48 -1.79
C LYS A 11 14.94 -12.97 -0.71
N VAL A 12 16.19 -13.23 -1.07
CA VAL A 12 17.20 -13.78 -0.15
C VAL A 12 18.18 -12.68 0.23
N TYR A 13 18.45 -12.56 1.53
CA TYR A 13 19.52 -11.80 2.15
C TYR A 13 20.28 -12.71 3.12
N ASP A 14 21.45 -12.33 3.58
CA ASP A 14 22.27 -13.15 4.48
C ASP A 14 21.55 -13.53 5.79
N ALA A 15 20.82 -12.58 6.38
CA ALA A 15 20.15 -12.77 7.68
C ALA A 15 18.62 -12.92 7.59
N PHE A 16 18.01 -12.78 6.41
CA PHE A 16 16.57 -12.80 6.23
C PHE A 16 16.20 -13.25 4.82
N SER A 17 15.08 -13.92 4.67
CA SER A 17 14.53 -14.22 3.34
C SER A 17 13.01 -14.23 3.31
N LEU A 18 12.46 -13.68 2.23
CA LEU A 18 11.09 -13.97 1.81
C LEU A 18 11.09 -15.31 1.08
N ARG A 19 10.13 -16.16 1.38
CA ARG A 19 9.98 -17.49 0.75
C ARG A 19 8.52 -17.78 0.46
N ASP A 20 8.27 -18.27 -0.74
CA ASP A 20 6.95 -18.74 -1.17
C ASP A 20 5.84 -17.71 -0.95
N ILE A 21 6.11 -16.43 -1.24
CA ILE A 21 5.10 -15.38 -1.10
C ILE A 21 4.13 -15.49 -2.27
N ASN A 22 2.94 -16.01 -2.00
CA ASN A 22 1.81 -16.13 -2.91
C ASN A 22 0.70 -15.19 -2.45
N LEU A 23 0.74 -13.95 -2.90
CA LEU A 23 -0.15 -12.86 -2.54
C LEU A 23 -1.10 -12.58 -3.70
N GLU A 24 -2.35 -12.30 -3.38
CA GLU A 24 -3.37 -11.88 -4.35
C GLU A 24 -4.06 -10.61 -3.87
N VAL A 25 -4.22 -9.65 -4.80
CA VAL A 25 -5.01 -8.43 -4.60
C VAL A 25 -6.07 -8.39 -5.69
N LYS A 26 -7.34 -8.28 -5.30
CA LYS A 26 -8.46 -8.27 -6.24
C LYS A 26 -8.93 -6.84 -6.53
N SER A 27 -9.48 -6.65 -7.74
CA SER A 27 -10.18 -5.41 -8.08
C SER A 27 -11.38 -5.20 -7.14
N GLY A 28 -11.62 -3.94 -6.76
CA GLY A 28 -12.67 -3.54 -5.83
C GLY A 28 -12.35 -3.80 -4.36
N GLU A 29 -11.13 -4.27 -4.02
CA GLU A 29 -10.76 -4.62 -2.65
C GLU A 29 -9.59 -3.78 -2.13
N ILE A 30 -9.64 -3.50 -0.84
CA ILE A 30 -8.52 -2.98 -0.05
C ILE A 30 -7.89 -4.17 0.70
N THR A 31 -6.69 -4.56 0.28
CA THR A 31 -5.95 -5.67 0.90
C THR A 31 -4.90 -5.12 1.86
N ALA A 32 -4.92 -5.57 3.11
CA ALA A 32 -3.94 -5.23 4.13
C ALA A 32 -2.86 -6.30 4.26
N LEU A 33 -1.59 -5.92 4.18
CA LEU A 33 -0.43 -6.76 4.48
C LEU A 33 0.06 -6.46 5.89
N VAL A 34 -0.14 -7.38 6.81
CA VAL A 34 0.06 -7.21 8.25
C VAL A 34 1.18 -8.10 8.76
N GLY A 35 1.90 -7.63 9.75
CA GLY A 35 2.97 -8.40 10.40
C GLY A 35 3.84 -7.50 11.29
N GLU A 36 4.61 -8.13 12.15
CA GLU A 36 5.58 -7.45 13.02
C GLU A 36 6.64 -6.67 12.22
N ASN A 37 7.35 -5.78 12.91
CA ASN A 37 8.53 -5.14 12.33
C ASN A 37 9.58 -6.20 11.97
N GLY A 38 10.12 -6.14 10.75
CA GLY A 38 11.04 -7.14 10.24
C GLY A 38 10.38 -8.41 9.68
N ALA A 39 9.05 -8.55 9.71
CA ALA A 39 8.35 -9.73 9.17
C ALA A 39 8.50 -9.90 7.65
N GLY A 40 8.79 -8.81 6.90
CA GLY A 40 8.98 -8.83 5.46
C GLY A 40 8.04 -7.96 4.64
N LYS A 41 7.16 -7.14 5.27
CA LYS A 41 6.21 -6.26 4.59
C LYS A 41 6.88 -5.34 3.57
N SER A 42 7.77 -4.45 4.03
CA SER A 42 8.50 -3.51 3.14
C SER A 42 9.47 -4.20 2.18
N THR A 43 9.89 -5.43 2.47
CA THR A 43 10.67 -6.23 1.52
C THR A 43 9.77 -6.75 0.41
N THR A 44 8.57 -7.22 0.73
CA THR A 44 7.57 -7.64 -0.25
C THR A 44 7.19 -6.47 -1.16
N ILE A 45 6.78 -5.32 -0.57
CA ILE A 45 6.44 -4.11 -1.32
C ILE A 45 7.63 -3.61 -2.16
N GLY A 46 8.84 -3.64 -1.63
CA GLY A 46 10.05 -3.29 -2.38
C GLY A 46 10.33 -4.21 -3.58
N CYS A 47 9.94 -5.49 -3.52
CA CYS A 47 9.98 -6.37 -4.69
C CYS A 47 8.86 -6.04 -5.68
N LEU A 48 7.65 -5.73 -5.21
CA LEU A 48 6.54 -5.30 -6.05
C LEU A 48 6.85 -4.01 -6.82
N SER A 49 7.52 -3.04 -6.18
CA SER A 49 7.91 -1.78 -6.82
C SER A 49 9.13 -1.89 -7.73
N GLY A 50 9.85 -3.00 -7.68
CA GLY A 50 11.10 -3.17 -8.41
C GLY A 50 12.32 -2.48 -7.77
N ILE A 51 12.15 -1.74 -6.65
CA ILE A 51 13.25 -1.15 -5.87
C ILE A 51 14.18 -2.25 -5.34
N LYS A 52 13.59 -3.39 -4.95
CA LYS A 52 14.34 -4.57 -4.53
C LYS A 52 14.19 -5.66 -5.59
N LYS A 53 15.31 -6.04 -6.23
CA LYS A 53 15.30 -7.14 -7.20
C LYS A 53 14.94 -8.45 -6.49
N LYS A 54 13.87 -9.12 -6.94
CA LYS A 54 13.50 -10.45 -6.46
C LYS A 54 14.60 -11.48 -6.73
N SER A 55 14.72 -12.51 -5.89
CA SER A 55 15.65 -13.63 -6.07
C SER A 55 15.02 -14.78 -6.83
N GLY A 56 13.69 -14.91 -6.80
CA GLY A 56 12.91 -15.94 -7.49
C GLY A 56 11.44 -15.60 -7.57
N GLY A 57 10.68 -16.44 -8.24
CA GLY A 57 9.24 -16.30 -8.42
C GLY A 57 8.83 -15.27 -9.47
N LYS A 58 7.53 -15.01 -9.53
CA LYS A 58 6.91 -14.07 -10.48
C LYS A 58 6.02 -13.08 -9.78
N ILE A 59 5.90 -11.91 -10.36
CA ILE A 59 4.93 -10.87 -9.98
C ILE A 59 4.12 -10.56 -11.23
N LEU A 60 2.80 -10.69 -11.12
CA LEU A 60 1.88 -10.49 -12.23
C LEU A 60 0.96 -9.31 -11.92
N PHE A 61 0.86 -8.37 -12.85
CA PHE A 61 -0.12 -7.30 -12.85
C PHE A 61 -1.13 -7.53 -13.97
N LYS A 62 -2.41 -7.66 -13.63
CA LYS A 62 -3.49 -8.01 -14.58
C LYS A 62 -3.15 -9.24 -15.42
N GLY A 63 -2.49 -10.25 -14.81
CA GLY A 63 -2.07 -11.50 -15.45
C GLY A 63 -0.77 -11.42 -16.25
N LYS A 64 -0.18 -10.22 -16.45
CA LYS A 64 1.06 -10.01 -17.21
C LYS A 64 2.25 -9.88 -16.26
N ASP A 65 3.40 -10.47 -16.63
CA ASP A 65 4.61 -10.39 -15.81
C ASP A 65 5.10 -8.93 -15.68
N MET A 66 5.31 -8.48 -14.45
CA MET A 66 5.78 -7.12 -14.12
C MET A 66 7.07 -6.74 -14.87
N ASP A 67 7.96 -7.71 -15.10
CA ASP A 67 9.22 -7.45 -15.81
C ASP A 67 9.01 -7.13 -17.31
N SER A 68 7.85 -7.50 -17.86
CA SER A 68 7.47 -7.29 -19.26
C SER A 68 6.49 -6.15 -19.52
N LEU A 69 6.09 -5.42 -18.48
CA LEU A 69 5.15 -4.30 -18.61
C LEU A 69 5.75 -3.15 -19.41
N SER A 70 4.96 -2.57 -20.30
CA SER A 70 5.29 -1.30 -20.97
C SER A 70 5.31 -0.14 -19.95
N ARG A 71 5.76 1.02 -20.39
CA ARG A 71 5.75 2.23 -19.55
C ARG A 71 4.32 2.64 -19.18
N GLU A 72 3.40 2.53 -20.11
CA GLU A 72 1.98 2.84 -19.94
C GLU A 72 1.36 1.89 -18.92
N GLU A 73 1.58 0.58 -19.04
CA GLU A 73 1.09 -0.43 -18.10
C GLU A 73 1.68 -0.23 -16.69
N ARG A 74 2.95 0.17 -16.59
CA ARG A 74 3.58 0.51 -15.29
C ARG A 74 2.97 1.75 -14.67
N SER A 75 2.51 2.71 -15.47
CA SER A 75 1.85 3.91 -14.95
C SER A 75 0.47 3.65 -14.35
N GLU A 76 -0.09 2.45 -14.56
CA GLU A 76 -1.30 2.00 -13.87
C GLU A 76 -1.07 1.54 -12.42
N ILE A 77 0.19 1.49 -11.97
CA ILE A 77 0.56 1.12 -10.61
C ILE A 77 1.19 2.33 -9.93
N ALA A 78 0.59 2.76 -8.83
CA ALA A 78 1.13 3.83 -7.99
C ALA A 78 1.72 3.27 -6.69
N PHE A 79 2.76 3.93 -6.20
CA PHE A 79 3.39 3.61 -4.92
C PHE A 79 3.46 4.87 -4.06
N ALA A 80 3.16 4.74 -2.77
CA ALA A 80 3.43 5.77 -1.79
C ALA A 80 4.08 5.17 -0.54
N TYR A 81 5.06 5.87 0.00
CA TYR A 81 5.90 5.44 1.11
C TYR A 81 5.73 6.37 2.32
N ASP A 82 6.17 5.93 3.51
CA ASP A 82 6.15 6.77 4.72
C ASP A 82 6.95 8.07 4.56
N GLU A 83 8.04 8.02 3.79
CA GLU A 83 8.85 9.19 3.46
C GLU A 83 8.49 9.72 2.07
N ILE A 84 8.43 11.05 1.94
CA ILE A 84 8.14 11.70 0.66
C ILE A 84 9.27 11.46 -0.35
N SER A 85 8.89 11.06 -1.55
CA SER A 85 9.83 10.64 -2.63
C SER A 85 10.44 11.81 -3.40
N PHE A 86 10.15 13.06 -3.01
CA PHE A 86 10.59 14.27 -3.71
C PHE A 86 11.64 15.05 -2.94
N PRO A 87 12.50 15.82 -3.64
CA PRO A 87 13.42 16.76 -2.99
C PRO A 87 12.68 17.75 -2.08
N LEU A 88 13.12 17.89 -0.85
CA LEU A 88 12.47 18.73 0.17
C LEU A 88 12.41 20.23 -0.20
N GLU A 89 13.21 20.66 -1.16
CA GLU A 89 13.19 22.02 -1.69
C GLU A 89 12.07 22.28 -2.73
N PHE A 90 11.42 21.22 -3.24
CA PHE A 90 10.29 21.38 -4.14
C PHE A 90 9.11 21.98 -3.40
N THR A 91 8.35 22.82 -4.11
CA THR A 91 7.01 23.21 -3.69
C THR A 91 6.00 22.12 -4.07
N VAL A 92 4.83 22.13 -3.42
CA VAL A 92 3.74 21.20 -3.79
C VAL A 92 3.37 21.36 -5.28
N SER A 93 3.32 22.59 -5.81
CA SER A 93 3.09 22.84 -7.25
C SER A 93 4.18 22.21 -8.13
N GLN A 94 5.44 22.22 -7.70
CA GLN A 94 6.52 21.59 -8.46
C GLN A 94 6.41 20.05 -8.48
N VAL A 95 5.85 19.44 -7.45
CA VAL A 95 5.53 18.00 -7.43
C VAL A 95 4.51 17.68 -8.53
N GLY A 96 3.42 18.44 -8.64
CA GLY A 96 2.42 18.28 -9.71
C GLY A 96 3.02 18.45 -11.11
N LYS A 97 3.85 19.52 -11.29
CA LYS A 97 4.56 19.73 -12.56
C LYS A 97 5.47 18.55 -12.92
N TYR A 98 6.13 17.95 -11.94
CA TYR A 98 6.94 16.76 -12.17
C TYR A 98 6.09 15.57 -12.61
N GLY A 99 4.90 15.37 -12.01
CA GLY A 99 3.94 14.36 -12.42
C GLY A 99 3.48 14.52 -13.85
N SER A 100 3.14 15.75 -14.28
CA SER A 100 2.73 16.03 -15.65
C SER A 100 3.81 15.79 -16.71
N ILE A 101 5.08 15.78 -16.33
CA ILE A 101 6.19 15.42 -17.21
C ILE A 101 6.41 13.90 -17.25
N LEU A 102 6.20 13.22 -16.12
CA LEU A 102 6.50 11.80 -15.97
C LEU A 102 5.40 10.90 -16.50
N TYR A 103 4.13 11.25 -16.26
CA TYR A 103 2.97 10.45 -16.61
C TYR A 103 2.18 11.04 -17.76
N ALA A 104 1.99 10.27 -18.83
CA ALA A 104 1.19 10.69 -19.99
C ALA A 104 -0.30 10.84 -19.65
N ASN A 105 -0.78 10.06 -18.66
CA ASN A 105 -2.15 10.08 -18.14
C ASN A 105 -2.32 10.96 -16.89
N TRP A 106 -1.41 11.91 -16.66
CA TRP A 106 -1.54 12.88 -15.57
C TRP A 106 -2.80 13.74 -15.74
N ASP A 107 -3.61 13.79 -14.68
CA ASP A 107 -4.80 14.64 -14.60
C ASP A 107 -4.54 15.84 -13.67
N GLU A 108 -4.28 17.00 -14.27
CA GLU A 108 -4.05 18.25 -13.56
C GLU A 108 -5.28 18.70 -12.78
N GLY A 109 -6.49 18.44 -13.32
CA GLY A 109 -7.74 18.76 -12.65
C GLY A 109 -7.92 17.95 -11.37
N LYS A 110 -7.65 16.64 -11.44
CA LYS A 110 -7.65 15.73 -10.29
C LYS A 110 -6.61 16.13 -9.25
N TRP A 111 -5.38 16.45 -9.68
CA TRP A 111 -4.33 16.98 -8.82
C TRP A 111 -4.78 18.20 -8.02
N LEU A 112 -5.27 19.24 -8.71
CA LEU A 112 -5.72 20.48 -8.08
C LEU A 112 -6.91 20.25 -7.14
N ASN A 113 -7.82 19.36 -7.49
CA ASN A 113 -8.95 18.99 -6.65
C ASN A 113 -8.47 18.26 -5.37
N LEU A 114 -7.53 17.33 -5.48
CA LEU A 114 -6.94 16.65 -4.33
C LEU A 114 -6.18 17.63 -3.43
N LEU A 115 -5.44 18.59 -3.97
CA LEU A 115 -4.80 19.62 -3.16
C LEU A 115 -5.82 20.42 -2.34
N THR A 116 -6.95 20.76 -2.95
CA THR A 116 -8.03 21.47 -2.27
C THR A 116 -8.70 20.61 -1.21
N LYS A 117 -9.08 19.37 -1.55
CA LYS A 117 -9.73 18.40 -0.64
C LYS A 117 -8.86 18.12 0.57
N LEU A 118 -7.55 17.95 0.39
CA LEU A 118 -6.59 17.62 1.45
C LEU A 118 -5.98 18.85 2.13
N SER A 119 -6.45 20.06 1.80
CA SER A 119 -5.97 21.34 2.36
C SER A 119 -4.45 21.55 2.22
N LEU A 120 -3.89 21.20 1.05
CA LEU A 120 -2.46 21.29 0.78
C LEU A 120 -2.07 22.65 0.18
N PRO A 121 -1.10 23.37 0.75
CA PRO A 121 -0.64 24.67 0.27
C PRO A 121 0.27 24.53 -0.95
N LYS A 122 -0.17 25.03 -2.10
CA LYS A 122 0.52 24.87 -3.39
C LYS A 122 1.95 25.43 -3.43
N ASP A 123 2.18 26.55 -2.76
CA ASP A 123 3.41 27.34 -2.89
C ASP A 123 4.43 27.06 -1.77
N ARG A 124 4.05 26.24 -0.77
CA ARG A 124 4.98 25.86 0.30
C ARG A 124 5.94 24.77 -0.15
N LYS A 125 7.17 24.86 0.32
CA LYS A 125 8.18 23.83 0.12
C LYS A 125 7.87 22.60 0.98
N LEU A 126 8.22 21.43 0.48
CA LEU A 126 7.97 20.16 1.18
C LEU A 126 8.64 20.11 2.56
N LYS A 127 9.82 20.74 2.74
CA LYS A 127 10.48 20.83 4.05
C LYS A 127 9.68 21.60 5.10
N GLU A 128 8.77 22.47 4.68
CA GLU A 128 7.93 23.32 5.56
C GLU A 128 6.61 22.63 5.93
N LEU A 129 6.31 21.48 5.30
CA LEU A 129 5.11 20.71 5.55
C LEU A 129 5.26 19.81 6.77
N SER A 130 4.17 19.62 7.52
CA SER A 130 4.09 18.58 8.54
C SER A 130 4.23 17.19 7.90
N LYS A 131 4.51 16.17 8.73
CA LYS A 131 4.59 14.79 8.24
C LYS A 131 3.28 14.36 7.56
N GLY A 132 2.13 14.67 8.16
CA GLY A 132 0.82 14.39 7.59
C GLY A 132 0.59 15.10 6.24
N MET A 133 0.99 16.37 6.11
CA MET A 133 0.88 17.08 4.83
C MET A 133 1.80 16.50 3.74
N LYS A 134 2.96 16.00 4.10
CA LYS A 134 3.85 15.28 3.17
C LYS A 134 3.22 13.99 2.67
N ALA A 135 2.66 13.17 3.58
CA ALA A 135 1.94 11.96 3.23
C ALA A 135 0.74 12.24 2.32
N LYS A 136 -0.08 13.25 2.65
CA LYS A 136 -1.17 13.71 1.79
C LYS A 136 -0.68 14.14 0.40
N THR A 137 0.46 14.82 0.29
CA THR A 137 1.05 15.23 -0.99
C THR A 137 1.49 14.03 -1.82
N GLU A 138 2.13 13.04 -1.21
CA GLU A 138 2.56 11.79 -1.86
C GLU A 138 1.35 11.01 -2.40
N ILE A 139 0.29 10.89 -1.59
CA ILE A 139 -0.94 10.20 -1.99
C ILE A 139 -1.67 10.97 -3.09
N ALA A 140 -1.80 12.30 -2.98
CA ALA A 140 -2.40 13.13 -4.03
C ALA A 140 -1.66 12.98 -5.36
N TYR A 141 -0.32 12.98 -5.33
CA TYR A 141 0.51 12.73 -6.50
C TYR A 141 0.24 11.34 -7.10
N SER A 142 0.27 10.30 -6.27
CA SER A 142 0.05 8.92 -6.68
C SER A 142 -1.32 8.69 -7.32
N LEU A 143 -2.35 9.40 -6.87
CA LEU A 143 -3.70 9.28 -7.40
C LEU A 143 -3.95 10.11 -8.67
N SER A 144 -3.11 11.11 -8.96
CA SER A 144 -3.36 12.08 -10.03
C SER A 144 -3.06 11.57 -11.43
N HIS A 145 -2.40 10.42 -11.58
CA HIS A 145 -2.23 9.75 -12.87
C HIS A 145 -3.21 8.56 -13.07
N ASP A 146 -4.27 8.52 -12.26
CA ASP A 146 -5.36 7.54 -12.32
C ASP A 146 -4.93 6.07 -12.37
N PRO A 147 -4.16 5.60 -11.37
CA PRO A 147 -3.73 4.21 -11.33
C PRO A 147 -4.90 3.26 -11.10
N SER A 148 -4.78 2.01 -11.54
CA SER A 148 -5.70 0.93 -11.17
C SER A 148 -5.27 0.20 -9.90
N LEU A 149 -3.99 0.31 -9.50
CA LEU A 149 -3.46 -0.28 -8.27
C LEU A 149 -2.65 0.75 -7.49
N LEU A 150 -3.00 0.97 -6.23
CA LEU A 150 -2.24 1.79 -5.29
C LEU A 150 -1.57 0.89 -4.24
N ILE A 151 -0.26 0.99 -4.09
CA ILE A 151 0.52 0.23 -3.10
C ILE A 151 1.12 1.21 -2.09
N LEU A 152 0.82 0.99 -0.81
CA LEU A 152 1.18 1.87 0.30
C LEU A 152 2.08 1.12 1.30
N ASP A 153 3.28 1.63 1.57
CA ASP A 153 4.17 1.06 2.59
C ASP A 153 4.22 1.94 3.84
N GLU A 154 3.48 1.51 4.88
CA GLU A 154 3.38 2.16 6.19
C GLU A 154 3.04 3.67 6.16
N THR A 155 2.42 4.14 5.08
CA THR A 155 2.18 5.56 4.78
C THR A 155 1.33 6.26 5.84
N THR A 156 0.52 5.54 6.60
CA THR A 156 -0.40 6.08 7.61
C THR A 156 0.08 5.88 9.05
N SER A 157 1.09 5.03 9.28
CA SER A 157 1.45 4.54 10.61
C SER A 157 1.93 5.61 11.58
N SER A 158 2.46 6.72 11.08
CA SER A 158 3.01 7.81 11.88
C SER A 158 2.20 9.10 11.81
N LEU A 159 0.95 9.03 11.31
CA LEU A 159 0.05 10.16 11.19
C LEU A 159 -0.85 10.28 12.41
N ASP A 160 -1.28 11.52 12.69
CA ASP A 160 -2.32 11.74 13.69
C ASP A 160 -3.66 11.13 13.25
N PRO A 161 -4.56 10.80 14.18
CA PRO A 161 -5.81 10.11 13.88
C PRO A 161 -6.70 10.84 12.87
N VAL A 162 -6.75 12.18 12.90
CA VAL A 162 -7.62 12.97 12.01
C VAL A 162 -7.13 12.88 10.56
N VAL A 163 -5.81 13.06 10.33
CA VAL A 163 -5.21 12.92 9.00
C VAL A 163 -5.36 11.50 8.47
N ARG A 164 -5.20 10.51 9.37
CA ARG A 164 -5.36 9.10 9.02
C ARG A 164 -6.78 8.80 8.56
N ASP A 165 -7.79 9.25 9.30
CA ASP A 165 -9.20 9.06 8.95
C ASP A 165 -9.54 9.65 7.60
N GLU A 166 -9.07 10.87 7.32
CA GLU A 166 -9.26 11.55 6.03
C GLU A 166 -8.66 10.74 4.86
N LEU A 167 -7.50 10.11 5.06
CA LEU A 167 -6.88 9.25 4.05
C LEU A 167 -7.61 7.93 3.89
N MET A 168 -8.14 7.34 4.97
CA MET A 168 -8.95 6.12 4.89
C MET A 168 -10.22 6.33 4.06
N ASP A 169 -10.91 7.47 4.25
CA ASP A 169 -12.09 7.82 3.45
C ASP A 169 -11.73 8.02 1.96
N LEU A 170 -10.55 8.58 1.68
CA LEU A 170 -10.04 8.71 0.31
C LEU A 170 -9.75 7.35 -0.31
N PHE A 171 -9.18 6.40 0.44
CA PHE A 171 -8.90 5.04 -0.03
C PHE A 171 -10.17 4.25 -0.32
N GLN A 172 -11.20 4.34 0.52
CA GLN A 172 -12.50 3.73 0.24
C GLN A 172 -13.10 4.28 -1.05
N SER A 173 -13.09 5.61 -1.22
CA SER A 173 -13.58 6.25 -2.45
C SER A 173 -12.78 5.84 -3.71
N PHE A 174 -11.50 5.49 -3.55
CA PHE A 174 -10.65 5.08 -4.67
C PHE A 174 -11.05 3.71 -5.24
N VAL A 175 -11.54 2.78 -4.43
CA VAL A 175 -11.93 1.43 -4.86
C VAL A 175 -13.43 1.27 -5.12
N GLU A 176 -14.23 2.32 -4.88
CA GLU A 176 -15.70 2.30 -4.93
C GLU A 176 -16.27 1.87 -6.30
N ASP A 177 -15.55 2.17 -7.39
CA ASP A 177 -15.95 1.77 -8.74
C ASP A 177 -15.82 0.25 -9.01
N GLY A 178 -15.18 -0.50 -8.12
CA GLY A 178 -14.95 -1.94 -8.23
C GLY A 178 -13.84 -2.34 -9.21
N GLU A 179 -13.21 -1.40 -9.89
CA GLU A 179 -12.17 -1.66 -10.89
C GLU A 179 -10.74 -1.50 -10.33
N LYS A 180 -10.59 -0.65 -9.33
CA LYS A 180 -9.30 -0.31 -8.70
C LYS A 180 -9.07 -1.12 -7.44
N ALA A 181 -7.81 -1.17 -6.99
CA ALA A 181 -7.46 -1.89 -5.76
C ALA A 181 -6.37 -1.17 -4.97
N ILE A 182 -6.32 -1.46 -3.68
CA ILE A 182 -5.25 -1.00 -2.78
C ILE A 182 -4.59 -2.21 -2.12
N LEU A 183 -3.26 -2.20 -2.07
CA LEU A 183 -2.46 -3.01 -1.17
C LEU A 183 -1.75 -2.07 -0.19
N PHE A 184 -2.04 -2.17 1.10
CA PHE A 184 -1.34 -1.36 2.08
C PHE A 184 -0.70 -2.20 3.18
N SER A 185 0.50 -1.82 3.61
CA SER A 185 1.11 -2.39 4.80
C SER A 185 0.75 -1.55 6.03
N SER A 186 0.35 -2.22 7.09
CA SER A 186 0.09 -1.58 8.38
C SER A 186 0.41 -2.54 9.53
N HIS A 187 0.71 -1.98 10.68
CA HIS A 187 0.75 -2.68 11.97
C HIS A 187 -0.33 -2.15 12.94
N ILE A 188 -1.23 -1.29 12.44
CA ILE A 188 -2.27 -0.63 13.23
C ILE A 188 -3.59 -1.35 12.99
N THR A 189 -4.12 -2.01 14.01
CA THR A 189 -5.36 -2.80 13.92
C THR A 189 -6.58 -1.96 13.57
N SER A 190 -6.68 -0.73 14.08
CA SER A 190 -7.80 0.16 13.77
C SER A 190 -7.92 0.51 12.29
N ASP A 191 -6.79 0.59 11.55
CA ASP A 191 -6.80 0.84 10.11
C ASP A 191 -7.41 -0.37 9.37
N LEU A 192 -7.05 -1.58 9.83
CA LEU A 192 -7.56 -2.83 9.26
C LEU A 192 -9.08 -2.96 9.47
N GLU A 193 -9.52 -2.70 10.69
CA GLU A 193 -10.94 -2.74 11.05
C GLU A 193 -11.78 -1.73 10.25
N LYS A 194 -11.19 -0.58 9.91
CA LYS A 194 -11.90 0.49 9.22
C LYS A 194 -12.08 0.21 7.73
N ILE A 195 -11.03 -0.23 7.02
CA ILE A 195 -11.06 -0.25 5.55
C ILE A 195 -10.65 -1.55 4.87
N ALA A 196 -10.02 -2.51 5.58
CA ALA A 196 -9.55 -3.72 4.91
C ALA A 196 -10.70 -4.68 4.59
N ASP A 197 -10.79 -5.11 3.33
CA ASP A 197 -11.68 -6.18 2.89
C ASP A 197 -11.00 -7.55 3.04
N ARG A 198 -9.68 -7.57 2.85
CA ARG A 198 -8.83 -8.77 2.98
C ARG A 198 -7.62 -8.48 3.85
N ILE A 199 -7.25 -9.42 4.70
CA ILE A 199 -6.08 -9.34 5.57
C ILE A 199 -5.13 -10.49 5.25
N ILE A 200 -3.87 -10.15 5.00
CA ILE A 200 -2.79 -11.08 4.73
C ILE A 200 -1.74 -10.93 5.84
N PHE A 201 -1.50 -12.00 6.60
CA PHE A 201 -0.49 -12.02 7.64
C PHE A 201 0.83 -12.55 7.12
N ILE A 202 1.91 -11.77 7.34
CA ILE A 202 3.27 -12.18 7.06
C ILE A 202 4.06 -12.29 8.36
N HIS A 203 4.79 -13.39 8.53
CA HIS A 203 5.67 -13.63 9.67
C HIS A 203 6.96 -14.29 9.21
N LYS A 204 8.10 -13.78 9.65
CA LYS A 204 9.45 -14.28 9.32
C LYS A 204 9.63 -14.63 7.83
N GLY A 205 9.14 -13.74 6.95
CA GLY A 205 9.28 -13.88 5.51
C GLY A 205 8.37 -14.91 4.85
N ARG A 206 7.30 -15.35 5.50
CA ARG A 206 6.28 -16.26 4.93
C ARG A 206 4.87 -15.69 5.16
N LEU A 207 3.98 -15.93 4.22
CA LEU A 207 2.55 -15.69 4.44
C LEU A 207 2.00 -16.84 5.29
N ILE A 208 1.37 -16.49 6.42
CA ILE A 208 0.80 -17.46 7.35
C ILE A 208 -0.72 -17.54 7.26
N LEU A 209 -1.37 -16.47 6.80
CA LEU A 209 -2.81 -16.41 6.65
C LEU A 209 -3.18 -15.40 5.56
N SER A 210 -4.20 -15.72 4.77
CA SER A 210 -4.90 -14.79 3.89
C SER A 210 -6.38 -15.03 4.05
N ILE A 211 -7.13 -14.03 4.55
CA ILE A 211 -8.52 -14.18 4.94
C ILE A 211 -9.33 -12.95 4.57
N ASP A 212 -10.56 -13.15 4.13
CA ASP A 212 -11.53 -12.07 3.99
C ASP A 212 -11.97 -11.59 5.39
N ARG A 213 -12.14 -10.30 5.56
CA ARG A 213 -12.52 -9.71 6.86
C ARG A 213 -13.79 -10.34 7.45
N ASN A 214 -14.81 -10.54 6.62
CA ASN A 214 -16.06 -11.14 7.07
C ASN A 214 -15.84 -12.57 7.62
N GLU A 215 -14.94 -13.34 7.01
CA GLU A 215 -14.58 -14.67 7.50
C GLU A 215 -13.81 -14.62 8.83
N LEU A 216 -13.01 -13.54 9.05
CA LEU A 216 -12.29 -13.35 10.30
C LEU A 216 -13.29 -13.20 11.45
N ASP A 217 -14.31 -12.37 11.28
CA ASP A 217 -15.33 -12.11 12.30
C ASP A 217 -16.21 -13.34 12.59
N GLU A 218 -16.46 -14.19 11.58
CA GLU A 218 -17.32 -15.38 11.70
C GLU A 218 -16.59 -16.61 12.25
N LYS A 219 -15.31 -16.79 11.92
CA LYS A 219 -14.57 -18.05 12.17
C LYS A 219 -13.54 -17.97 13.30
N TRP A 220 -13.19 -16.76 13.75
CA TRP A 220 -12.15 -16.57 14.74
C TRP A 220 -12.69 -15.82 15.96
N ALA A 221 -12.31 -16.28 17.13
CA ALA A 221 -12.62 -15.62 18.40
C ALA A 221 -11.34 -15.44 19.23
N LEU A 222 -11.20 -14.28 19.87
CA LEU A 222 -10.16 -14.06 20.85
C LEU A 222 -10.53 -14.74 22.14
N VAL A 223 -9.83 -15.83 22.49
CA VAL A 223 -10.05 -16.53 23.76
C VAL A 223 -9.01 -16.06 24.78
N HIS A 224 -9.47 -15.41 25.85
CA HIS A 224 -8.66 -15.14 27.02
C HIS A 224 -8.68 -16.37 27.94
N ALA A 225 -7.59 -17.12 27.94
CA ALA A 225 -7.44 -18.28 28.83
C ALA A 225 -6.44 -17.94 29.96
N GLU A 226 -6.75 -18.33 31.20
CA GLU A 226 -5.77 -18.28 32.28
C GLU A 226 -4.65 -19.29 32.04
N LYS A 227 -3.45 -19.00 32.55
CA LYS A 227 -2.21 -19.73 32.26
C LYS A 227 -2.25 -21.24 32.56
N ASP A 228 -3.23 -21.67 33.39
CA ASP A 228 -3.43 -23.07 33.81
C ASP A 228 -4.68 -23.74 33.20
N SER A 229 -5.27 -23.17 32.16
CA SER A 229 -6.54 -23.66 31.57
C SER A 229 -6.38 -24.90 30.67
N GLY A 230 -5.19 -25.47 30.54
CA GLY A 230 -4.97 -26.68 29.75
C GLY A 230 -4.98 -26.51 28.23
N TRP A 231 -5.00 -25.28 27.71
CA TRP A 231 -4.85 -24.99 26.29
C TRP A 231 -3.36 -25.04 25.92
N GLU A 232 -2.96 -26.07 25.23
CA GLU A 232 -1.63 -26.15 24.65
C GLU A 232 -1.54 -25.24 23.41
N LYS A 233 -0.38 -24.62 23.24
CA LYS A 233 -0.08 -23.85 22.02
C LYS A 233 0.13 -24.85 20.87
N GLU A 234 -0.83 -24.99 19.98
CA GLU A 234 -0.60 -25.58 18.66
C GLU A 234 0.10 -24.60 17.70
#